data_d187b937453b9b1a175a08c88365ce24
#
_entry.id   d187b937453b9b1a175a08c88365ce24
#
_cell.length_a   1.000
_cell.length_b   1.000
_cell.length_c   1.000
_cell.angle_alpha   90.00
_cell.angle_beta   90.00
_cell.angle_gamma   90.00
#
_symmetry.space_group_name_H-M   'P 1'
#
loop_
_entity.id
_entity.type
_entity.pdbx_description
1 polymer ?
#
loop_
_entity_poly.entity_id
_entity_poly.type
_entity_poly.pdbx_seq_one_letter_code
_entity_poly.pdbx_strand_id
1 'polypeptide(L)'
;MNAIMTLDMNDSLDGQPEIANLDQLIARRLEPHVAAIDLEGEYPREFLRSLGEIGGFAGVVSPEYGGNGLGLEHCLRVMDQIARSCLSTAFAVWCQTACQRYLQLSGNDQVKAAFLPDLAGGRLMGGTGLSNTLKANAGIERALLKARRIPGGYEINGSLPWVSNLGPGHIFVTGCPLEGDGRLVFFVVDCDQAGFRLVDGARFAALEGTGTLACQFRNCRIEDHRVLAHAEDSEAYLARIKPGMILGQMGMALGLVKGCIDLVDRSQSSLNQYLDDQADDLREALQAVDDETHRLAGILDRNPSATIIGDVLKVRLAGSELALRAAQAAMLHQGARGYMAHSAAQRKLREAYFVAIVTPAIKHLRRELACLENQRH
;
A
#
# COMPACT_ATOMS: atom_id res chain seq x y z
N MET A 1 16.01 -28.94 -41.50
CA MET A 1 15.09 -27.78 -41.65
C MET A 1 14.31 -27.70 -40.34
N ASN A 2 14.92 -27.10 -39.33
CA ASN A 2 14.34 -26.98 -37.98
C ASN A 2 13.63 -25.60 -37.90
N ALA A 3 12.33 -25.62 -37.75
CA ALA A 3 11.55 -24.47 -37.44
C ALA A 3 11.73 -24.17 -35.94
N ILE A 4 12.39 -23.07 -35.62
CA ILE A 4 12.43 -22.47 -34.29
C ILE A 4 11.07 -21.80 -34.09
N MET A 5 10.26 -22.38 -33.24
CA MET A 5 9.02 -21.78 -32.73
C MET A 5 9.43 -20.70 -31.73
N THR A 6 9.43 -19.47 -32.18
CA THR A 6 9.45 -18.30 -31.30
C THR A 6 8.16 -18.29 -30.51
N LEU A 7 8.25 -18.58 -29.22
CA LEU A 7 7.18 -18.32 -28.25
C LEU A 7 7.07 -16.82 -28.12
N ASP A 8 5.98 -16.27 -28.64
CA ASP A 8 5.53 -14.91 -28.38
C ASP A 8 5.18 -14.80 -26.89
N MET A 9 6.05 -14.18 -26.11
CA MET A 9 5.85 -13.91 -24.68
C MET A 9 4.98 -12.66 -24.43
N ASN A 10 4.13 -12.31 -25.39
CA ASN A 10 3.20 -11.18 -25.26
C ASN A 10 1.74 -11.64 -25.11
N ASP A 11 1.54 -12.89 -24.68
CA ASP A 11 0.20 -13.43 -24.52
C ASP A 11 -0.25 -13.30 -23.06
N SER A 12 -1.15 -12.32 -22.86
CA SER A 12 -2.36 -12.44 -22.07
C SER A 12 -2.27 -12.33 -20.54
N LEU A 13 -2.26 -11.09 -20.06
CA LEU A 13 -2.97 -10.77 -18.83
C LEU A 13 -4.23 -9.89 -19.08
N ASP A 14 -4.40 -9.38 -20.29
CA ASP A 14 -5.60 -8.63 -20.71
C ASP A 14 -6.89 -9.48 -20.79
N GLY A 15 -6.78 -10.78 -20.60
CA GLY A 15 -7.88 -11.73 -20.67
C GLY A 15 -8.54 -12.11 -19.34
N GLN A 16 -8.11 -11.54 -18.21
CA GLN A 16 -8.79 -11.80 -16.94
C GLN A 16 -10.07 -10.94 -16.84
N PRO A 17 -11.28 -11.54 -16.76
CA PRO A 17 -12.55 -10.82 -16.75
C PRO A 17 -12.66 -9.80 -15.60
N GLU A 18 -11.90 -9.98 -14.53
CA GLU A 18 -11.82 -9.09 -13.38
C GLU A 18 -11.16 -7.75 -13.74
N ILE A 19 -10.08 -7.73 -14.53
CA ILE A 19 -9.38 -6.50 -14.93
C ILE A 19 -10.19 -5.70 -15.96
N ALA A 20 -10.84 -6.36 -16.91
CA ALA A 20 -11.72 -5.68 -17.88
C ALA A 20 -12.92 -5.00 -17.21
N ASN A 21 -13.42 -5.55 -16.10
CA ASN A 21 -14.47 -4.94 -15.29
C ASN A 21 -13.96 -3.76 -14.44
N LEU A 22 -12.67 -3.72 -14.10
CA LEU A 22 -12.08 -2.68 -13.24
C LEU A 22 -12.07 -1.31 -13.94
N ASP A 23 -11.71 -1.23 -15.22
CA ASP A 23 -11.73 0.04 -15.95
C ASP A 23 -13.13 0.66 -15.98
N GLN A 24 -14.16 -0.17 -16.19
CA GLN A 24 -15.55 0.30 -16.17
C GLN A 24 -15.96 0.75 -14.75
N LEU A 25 -15.51 0.04 -13.73
CA LEU A 25 -15.79 0.41 -12.35
C LEU A 25 -15.13 1.73 -11.99
N ILE A 26 -13.86 1.93 -12.38
CA ILE A 26 -13.12 3.18 -12.20
C ILE A 26 -13.86 4.33 -12.88
N ALA A 27 -14.16 4.20 -14.17
CA ALA A 27 -14.80 5.25 -14.95
C ALA A 27 -16.19 5.64 -14.40
N ARG A 28 -16.97 4.66 -13.92
CA ARG A 28 -18.34 4.90 -13.47
C ARG A 28 -18.47 5.29 -12.01
N ARG A 29 -17.62 4.77 -11.12
CA ARG A 29 -17.78 4.89 -9.66
C ARG A 29 -16.60 5.55 -8.93
N LEU A 30 -15.46 5.74 -9.58
CA LEU A 30 -14.32 6.42 -8.96
C LEU A 30 -14.11 7.81 -9.55
N GLU A 31 -13.96 7.92 -10.86
CA GLU A 31 -13.62 9.20 -11.52
C GLU A 31 -14.57 10.36 -11.20
N PRO A 32 -15.91 10.15 -11.13
CA PRO A 32 -16.83 11.22 -10.75
C PRO A 32 -16.63 11.76 -9.33
N HIS A 33 -16.05 10.95 -8.43
CA HIS A 33 -15.85 11.27 -7.01
C HIS A 33 -14.44 11.76 -6.67
N VAL A 34 -13.48 11.70 -7.60
CA VAL A 34 -12.07 12.00 -7.33
C VAL A 34 -11.87 13.39 -6.73
N ALA A 35 -12.63 14.39 -7.16
CA ALA A 35 -12.54 15.74 -6.62
C ALA A 35 -13.02 15.81 -5.15
N ALA A 36 -14.13 15.17 -4.83
CA ALA A 36 -14.66 15.11 -3.46
C ALA A 36 -13.74 14.29 -2.54
N ILE A 37 -13.18 13.18 -3.04
CA ILE A 37 -12.19 12.38 -2.30
C ILE A 37 -10.95 13.21 -1.97
N ASP A 38 -10.45 14.02 -2.93
CA ASP A 38 -9.24 14.82 -2.74
C ASP A 38 -9.47 16.06 -1.87
N LEU A 39 -10.51 16.85 -2.17
CA LEU A 39 -10.71 18.17 -1.59
C LEU A 39 -11.60 18.18 -0.35
N GLU A 40 -12.55 17.26 -0.27
CA GLU A 40 -13.54 17.19 0.81
C GLU A 40 -13.30 16.03 1.78
N GLY A 41 -12.38 15.10 1.42
CA GLY A 41 -12.06 13.94 2.25
C GLY A 41 -13.11 12.83 2.20
N GLU A 42 -13.93 12.76 1.12
CA GLU A 42 -14.90 11.68 0.95
C GLU A 42 -14.20 10.32 0.93
N TYR A 43 -14.58 9.42 1.83
CA TYR A 43 -14.06 8.06 1.82
C TYR A 43 -14.76 7.24 0.74
N PRO A 44 -14.05 6.59 -0.20
CA PRO A 44 -14.61 5.96 -1.40
C PRO A 44 -15.28 4.60 -1.11
N ARG A 45 -16.21 4.56 -0.14
CA ARG A 45 -16.84 3.35 0.39
C ARG A 45 -17.52 2.50 -0.69
N GLU A 46 -18.34 3.12 -1.54
CA GLU A 46 -19.09 2.42 -2.57
C GLU A 46 -18.19 1.80 -3.64
N PHE A 47 -17.13 2.53 -4.02
CA PHE A 47 -16.12 2.00 -4.94
C PHE A 47 -15.40 0.80 -4.33
N LEU A 48 -14.90 0.91 -3.09
CA LEU A 48 -14.18 -0.17 -2.42
C LEU A 48 -15.04 -1.41 -2.23
N ARG A 49 -16.33 -1.25 -1.91
CA ARG A 49 -17.27 -2.37 -1.84
C ARG A 49 -17.42 -3.05 -3.20
N SER A 50 -17.68 -2.28 -4.25
CA SER A 50 -17.81 -2.81 -5.61
C SER A 50 -16.53 -3.45 -6.12
N LEU A 51 -15.35 -2.93 -5.73
CA LEU A 51 -14.05 -3.54 -6.02
C LEU A 51 -13.94 -4.94 -5.40
N GLY A 52 -14.39 -5.11 -4.15
CA GLY A 52 -14.44 -6.42 -3.50
C GLY A 52 -15.41 -7.38 -4.19
N GLU A 53 -16.58 -6.89 -4.63
CA GLU A 53 -17.59 -7.69 -5.33
C GLU A 53 -17.07 -8.26 -6.66
N ILE A 54 -16.16 -7.56 -7.36
CA ILE A 54 -15.51 -8.06 -8.58
C ILE A 54 -14.20 -8.81 -8.33
N GLY A 55 -13.83 -9.10 -7.08
CA GLY A 55 -12.62 -9.85 -6.74
C GLY A 55 -11.33 -9.03 -6.63
N GLY A 56 -11.40 -7.69 -6.71
CA GLY A 56 -10.22 -6.83 -6.67
C GLY A 56 -9.39 -6.88 -5.38
N PHE A 57 -9.92 -7.48 -4.31
CA PHE A 57 -9.20 -7.74 -3.06
C PHE A 57 -8.78 -9.20 -2.86
N ALA A 58 -9.11 -10.09 -3.80
CA ALA A 58 -8.92 -11.53 -3.62
C ALA A 58 -7.48 -12.02 -3.84
N GLY A 59 -6.61 -11.18 -4.45
CA GLY A 59 -5.31 -11.59 -4.99
C GLY A 59 -4.37 -12.28 -4.00
N VAL A 60 -4.12 -11.67 -2.85
CA VAL A 60 -3.16 -12.18 -1.84
C VAL A 60 -3.77 -13.18 -0.86
N VAL A 61 -5.06 -13.45 -0.96
CA VAL A 61 -5.78 -14.41 -0.12
C VAL A 61 -5.86 -15.76 -0.83
N SER A 62 -5.54 -16.84 -0.11
CA SER A 62 -5.61 -18.18 -0.69
C SER A 62 -7.07 -18.60 -0.96
N PRO A 63 -7.29 -19.54 -1.92
CA PRO A 63 -8.63 -20.07 -2.22
C PRO A 63 -9.32 -20.70 -1.01
N GLU A 64 -8.56 -21.26 -0.07
CA GLU A 64 -9.07 -21.82 1.19
C GLU A 64 -9.87 -20.78 2.00
N TYR A 65 -9.49 -19.50 1.92
CA TYR A 65 -10.15 -18.39 2.64
C TYR A 65 -10.95 -17.48 1.70
N GLY A 66 -11.36 -17.98 0.53
CA GLY A 66 -12.24 -17.26 -0.39
C GLY A 66 -11.52 -16.26 -1.31
N GLY A 67 -10.18 -16.29 -1.38
CA GLY A 67 -9.40 -15.53 -2.35
C GLY A 67 -9.24 -16.28 -3.67
N ASN A 68 -8.45 -15.70 -4.59
CA ASN A 68 -8.05 -16.35 -5.85
C ASN A 68 -6.59 -16.77 -5.90
N GLY A 69 -5.76 -16.32 -4.94
CA GLY A 69 -4.37 -16.71 -4.80
C GLY A 69 -3.45 -16.21 -5.93
N LEU A 70 -3.85 -15.20 -6.68
CA LEU A 70 -3.07 -14.64 -7.80
C LEU A 70 -1.82 -13.87 -7.35
N GLY A 71 -1.68 -13.62 -6.05
CA GLY A 71 -0.49 -13.04 -5.46
C GLY A 71 -0.43 -11.52 -5.41
N LEU A 72 0.73 -11.03 -5.00
CA LEU A 72 1.02 -9.60 -4.87
C LEU A 72 1.10 -8.93 -6.24
N GLU A 73 1.59 -9.63 -7.26
CA GLU A 73 1.69 -9.11 -8.61
C GLU A 73 0.31 -8.66 -9.15
N HIS A 74 -0.72 -9.48 -8.98
CA HIS A 74 -2.08 -9.12 -9.35
C HIS A 74 -2.58 -7.88 -8.58
N CYS A 75 -2.34 -7.83 -7.27
CA CYS A 75 -2.74 -6.68 -6.46
C CYS A 75 -2.04 -5.37 -6.88
N LEU A 76 -0.78 -5.45 -7.31
CA LEU A 76 -0.05 -4.30 -7.86
C LEU A 76 -0.73 -3.75 -9.11
N ARG A 77 -1.18 -4.60 -10.03
CA ARG A 77 -1.90 -4.20 -11.25
C ARG A 77 -3.23 -3.52 -10.94
N VAL A 78 -3.99 -4.05 -9.97
CA VAL A 78 -5.25 -3.43 -9.52
C VAL A 78 -4.97 -2.04 -8.92
N MET A 79 -3.97 -1.92 -8.05
CA MET A 79 -3.61 -0.64 -7.43
C MET A 79 -3.11 0.38 -8.45
N ASP A 80 -2.32 -0.06 -9.42
CA ASP A 80 -1.77 0.77 -10.49
C ASP A 80 -2.90 1.44 -11.32
N GLN A 81 -3.87 0.66 -11.79
CA GLN A 81 -5.01 1.20 -12.53
C GLN A 81 -5.80 2.23 -11.70
N ILE A 82 -6.05 1.95 -10.42
CA ILE A 82 -6.77 2.86 -9.52
C ILE A 82 -5.95 4.13 -9.26
N ALA A 83 -4.64 4.02 -9.01
CA ALA A 83 -3.75 5.14 -8.71
C ALA A 83 -3.58 6.10 -9.88
N ARG A 84 -3.74 5.63 -11.12
CA ARG A 84 -3.77 6.46 -12.32
C ARG A 84 -4.83 7.56 -12.22
N SER A 85 -6.00 7.25 -11.64
CA SER A 85 -7.08 8.20 -11.41
C SER A 85 -7.03 8.84 -10.02
N CYS A 86 -6.86 8.05 -8.94
CA CYS A 86 -6.97 8.51 -7.54
C CYS A 86 -6.00 7.76 -6.62
N LEU A 87 -4.97 8.46 -6.11
CA LEU A 87 -4.01 7.86 -5.19
C LEU A 87 -4.63 7.58 -3.81
N SER A 88 -5.55 8.43 -3.34
CA SER A 88 -6.25 8.22 -2.06
C SER A 88 -6.94 6.86 -2.03
N THR A 89 -7.68 6.54 -3.09
CA THR A 89 -8.37 5.25 -3.22
C THR A 89 -7.37 4.09 -3.34
N ALA A 90 -6.33 4.25 -4.16
CA ALA A 90 -5.27 3.24 -4.29
C ALA A 90 -4.55 2.97 -2.97
N PHE A 91 -4.38 3.99 -2.12
CA PHE A 91 -3.79 3.82 -0.80
C PHE A 91 -4.72 3.03 0.15
N ALA A 92 -6.04 3.26 0.11
CA ALA A 92 -6.99 2.43 0.84
C ALA A 92 -6.94 0.97 0.37
N VAL A 93 -6.82 0.74 -0.95
CA VAL A 93 -6.62 -0.61 -1.54
C VAL A 93 -5.30 -1.22 -1.07
N TRP A 94 -4.21 -0.45 -1.03
CA TRP A 94 -2.95 -0.94 -0.47
C TRP A 94 -3.08 -1.32 1.01
N CYS A 95 -3.78 -0.51 1.83
CA CYS A 95 -4.02 -0.84 3.24
C CYS A 95 -4.77 -2.16 3.40
N GLN A 96 -5.81 -2.37 2.57
CA GLN A 96 -6.59 -3.62 2.53
C GLN A 96 -5.70 -4.81 2.17
N THR A 97 -4.96 -4.71 1.07
CA THR A 97 -4.04 -5.76 0.60
C THR A 97 -2.95 -6.08 1.62
N ALA A 98 -2.37 -5.05 2.24
CA ALA A 98 -1.34 -5.22 3.26
C ALA A 98 -1.91 -5.94 4.50
N CYS A 99 -3.09 -5.54 4.98
CA CYS A 99 -3.79 -6.21 6.09
C CYS A 99 -4.03 -7.69 5.77
N GLN A 100 -4.58 -7.99 4.60
CA GLN A 100 -4.81 -9.37 4.15
C GLN A 100 -3.51 -10.17 4.10
N ARG A 101 -2.43 -9.60 3.53
CA ARG A 101 -1.14 -10.28 3.44
C ARG A 101 -0.54 -10.56 4.81
N TYR A 102 -0.69 -9.67 5.78
CA TYR A 102 -0.24 -9.92 7.15
C TYR A 102 -0.98 -11.11 7.76
N LEU A 103 -2.29 -11.18 7.61
CA LEU A 103 -3.09 -12.31 8.08
C LEU A 103 -2.70 -13.61 7.35
N GLN A 104 -2.62 -13.57 6.02
CA GLN A 104 -2.28 -14.74 5.19
C GLN A 104 -0.93 -15.36 5.57
N LEU A 105 0.05 -14.52 5.92
CA LEU A 105 1.42 -14.97 6.29
C LEU A 105 1.57 -15.29 7.79
N SER A 106 0.53 -15.13 8.59
CA SER A 106 0.52 -15.56 10.00
C SER A 106 0.47 -17.09 10.13
N GLY A 107 1.05 -17.61 11.21
CA GLY A 107 0.88 -19.01 11.63
C GLY A 107 -0.45 -19.30 12.34
N ASN A 108 -1.28 -18.29 12.58
CA ASN A 108 -2.54 -18.43 13.32
C ASN A 108 -3.71 -18.65 12.35
N ASP A 109 -4.13 -19.92 12.17
CA ASP A 109 -5.24 -20.25 11.26
C ASP A 109 -6.60 -19.74 11.76
N GLN A 110 -6.77 -19.52 13.07
CA GLN A 110 -8.01 -18.96 13.60
C GLN A 110 -8.22 -17.52 13.12
N VAL A 111 -7.17 -16.70 13.11
CA VAL A 111 -7.26 -15.31 12.62
C VAL A 111 -7.49 -15.26 11.13
N LYS A 112 -6.90 -16.16 10.35
CA LYS A 112 -7.14 -16.26 8.91
C LYS A 112 -8.59 -16.59 8.61
N ALA A 113 -9.11 -17.66 9.22
CA ALA A 113 -10.49 -18.11 9.03
C ALA A 113 -11.53 -17.05 9.47
N ALA A 114 -11.21 -16.28 10.52
CA ALA A 114 -12.12 -15.27 11.05
C ALA A 114 -12.24 -14.02 10.16
N PHE A 115 -11.18 -13.61 9.45
CA PHE A 115 -11.16 -12.29 8.79
C PHE A 115 -10.92 -12.33 7.28
N LEU A 116 -10.13 -13.28 6.77
CA LEU A 116 -9.76 -13.27 5.34
C LEU A 116 -10.95 -13.38 4.38
N PRO A 117 -12.00 -14.20 4.63
CA PRO A 117 -13.13 -14.30 3.70
C PRO A 117 -13.89 -12.98 3.51
N ASP A 118 -14.07 -12.21 4.58
CA ASP A 118 -14.77 -10.94 4.51
C ASP A 118 -13.89 -9.82 3.97
N LEU A 119 -12.58 -9.85 4.25
CA LEU A 119 -11.61 -8.94 3.66
C LEU A 119 -11.49 -9.16 2.15
N ALA A 120 -11.40 -10.41 1.68
CA ALA A 120 -11.30 -10.76 0.26
C ALA A 120 -12.54 -10.32 -0.54
N GLY A 121 -13.72 -10.44 0.06
CA GLY A 121 -14.99 -10.01 -0.54
C GLY A 121 -15.31 -8.52 -0.38
N GLY A 122 -14.45 -7.73 0.27
CA GLY A 122 -14.72 -6.30 0.51
C GLY A 122 -15.87 -6.01 1.48
N ARG A 123 -16.35 -7.02 2.22
CA ARG A 123 -17.37 -6.84 3.28
C ARG A 123 -16.78 -6.26 4.56
N LEU A 124 -15.51 -6.52 4.79
CA LEU A 124 -14.71 -6.00 5.89
C LEU A 124 -13.55 -5.18 5.32
N MET A 125 -13.32 -3.97 5.86
CA MET A 125 -12.17 -3.16 5.50
C MET A 125 -11.05 -3.34 6.52
N GLY A 126 -9.82 -3.42 5.99
CA GLY A 126 -8.61 -3.64 6.77
C GLY A 126 -7.57 -2.54 6.60
N GLY A 127 -7.03 -2.04 7.71
CA GLY A 127 -5.97 -1.04 7.76
C GLY A 127 -4.62 -1.58 8.17
N THR A 128 -3.61 -0.72 8.17
CA THR A 128 -2.25 -1.02 8.64
C THR A 128 -1.70 0.05 9.57
N GLY A 129 -1.36 -0.34 10.80
CA GLY A 129 -0.76 0.52 11.83
C GLY A 129 0.73 0.26 12.07
N LEU A 130 1.44 -0.37 11.11
CA LEU A 130 2.84 -0.81 11.31
C LEU A 130 3.89 0.29 11.14
N SER A 131 3.53 1.51 10.73
CA SER A 131 4.51 2.58 10.47
C SER A 131 5.40 2.87 11.69
N ASN A 132 4.80 3.07 12.88
CA ASN A 132 5.57 3.29 14.10
C ASN A 132 6.37 2.05 14.52
N THR A 133 5.76 0.86 14.45
CA THR A 133 6.42 -0.40 14.78
C THR A 133 7.71 -0.59 13.98
N LEU A 134 7.65 -0.37 12.67
CA LEU A 134 8.82 -0.52 11.77
C LEU A 134 9.89 0.53 12.04
N LYS A 135 9.51 1.79 12.25
CA LYS A 135 10.46 2.87 12.56
C LYS A 135 11.10 2.69 13.93
N ALA A 136 10.34 2.24 14.93
CA ALA A 136 10.86 1.94 16.25
C ALA A 136 11.84 0.76 16.21
N ASN A 137 11.48 -0.33 15.51
CA ASN A 137 12.35 -1.49 15.30
C ASN A 137 13.65 -1.14 14.55
N ALA A 138 13.61 -0.17 13.64
CA ALA A 138 14.78 0.35 12.92
C ALA A 138 15.58 1.40 13.71
N GLY A 139 15.20 1.71 14.97
CA GLY A 139 15.84 2.73 15.80
C GLY A 139 15.69 4.16 15.27
N ILE A 140 14.65 4.43 14.48
CA ILE A 140 14.37 5.75 13.89
C ILE A 140 13.56 6.62 14.84
N GLU A 141 12.61 6.03 15.56
CA GLU A 141 11.78 6.70 16.56
C GLU A 141 11.44 5.76 17.72
N ARG A 142 10.90 6.29 18.81
CA ARG A 142 10.42 5.48 19.92
C ARG A 142 9.12 4.75 19.58
N ALA A 143 8.90 3.59 20.21
CA ALA A 143 7.62 2.91 20.16
C ALA A 143 6.53 3.75 20.88
N LEU A 144 5.39 3.90 20.25
CA LEU A 144 4.24 4.66 20.76
C LEU A 144 3.21 3.77 21.45
N LEU A 145 3.21 2.46 21.15
CA LEU A 145 2.43 1.43 21.83
C LEU A 145 3.34 0.55 22.65
N LYS A 146 2.76 -0.07 23.69
CA LYS A 146 3.39 -1.09 24.53
C LYS A 146 2.42 -2.21 24.79
N ALA A 147 2.90 -3.45 24.78
CA ALA A 147 2.15 -4.65 25.14
C ALA A 147 2.61 -5.18 26.50
N ARG A 148 1.69 -5.59 27.34
CA ARG A 148 1.93 -6.35 28.55
C ARG A 148 1.26 -7.72 28.45
N ARG A 149 1.98 -8.81 28.69
CA ARG A 149 1.39 -10.16 28.69
C ARG A 149 0.41 -10.30 29.87
N ILE A 150 -0.77 -10.82 29.59
CA ILE A 150 -1.82 -11.15 30.56
C ILE A 150 -2.35 -12.57 30.30
N PRO A 151 -3.08 -13.20 31.22
CA PRO A 151 -3.69 -14.49 30.94
C PRO A 151 -4.60 -14.45 29.70
N GLY A 152 -4.30 -15.29 28.70
CA GLY A 152 -5.06 -15.45 27.47
C GLY A 152 -4.87 -14.32 26.45
N GLY A 153 -3.80 -13.50 26.56
CA GLY A 153 -3.54 -12.47 25.57
C GLY A 153 -2.60 -11.35 26.03
N TYR A 154 -2.83 -10.17 25.51
CA TYR A 154 -2.04 -8.97 25.80
C TYR A 154 -2.94 -7.80 26.17
N GLU A 155 -2.44 -6.91 27.00
CA GLU A 155 -2.99 -5.59 27.27
C GLU A 155 -2.15 -4.54 26.56
N ILE A 156 -2.79 -3.72 25.75
CA ILE A 156 -2.13 -2.70 24.92
C ILE A 156 -2.48 -1.32 25.43
N ASN A 157 -1.45 -0.48 25.55
CA ASN A 157 -1.57 0.93 25.94
C ASN A 157 -0.74 1.83 25.03
N GLY A 158 -1.24 3.06 24.80
CA GLY A 158 -0.57 4.09 23.98
C GLY A 158 -1.48 4.68 22.91
N SER A 159 -0.87 5.32 21.91
CA SER A 159 -1.63 5.90 20.80
C SER A 159 -0.81 5.92 19.51
N LEU A 160 -1.48 5.71 18.37
CA LEU A 160 -0.93 5.90 17.04
C LEU A 160 -1.56 7.16 16.44
N PRO A 161 -0.76 8.08 15.88
CA PRO A 161 -1.31 9.34 15.39
C PRO A 161 -2.07 9.18 14.06
N TRP A 162 -1.66 8.22 13.21
CA TRP A 162 -2.18 8.07 11.86
C TRP A 162 -2.22 6.59 11.47
N VAL A 163 -3.42 6.06 11.35
CA VAL A 163 -3.69 4.73 10.80
C VAL A 163 -4.78 4.89 9.74
N SER A 164 -4.52 4.39 8.55
CA SER A 164 -5.38 4.63 7.39
C SER A 164 -6.30 3.45 7.10
N ASN A 165 -7.35 3.71 6.33
CA ASN A 165 -8.41 2.79 5.98
C ASN A 165 -9.20 2.32 7.19
N LEU A 166 -9.48 3.24 8.12
CA LEU A 166 -10.21 2.98 9.36
C LEU A 166 -11.60 3.64 9.37
N GLY A 167 -12.46 3.02 10.14
CA GLY A 167 -13.83 3.48 10.43
C GLY A 167 -14.52 2.49 11.37
N PRO A 168 -15.75 2.76 11.80
CA PRO A 168 -16.56 1.79 12.54
C PRO A 168 -16.71 0.49 11.74
N GLY A 169 -16.60 -0.66 12.40
CA GLY A 169 -16.65 -1.98 11.78
C GLY A 169 -15.41 -2.39 11.00
N HIS A 170 -14.35 -1.59 10.96
CA HIS A 170 -13.10 -1.95 10.31
C HIS A 170 -12.15 -2.66 11.28
N ILE A 171 -11.13 -3.33 10.75
CA ILE A 171 -10.02 -3.88 11.52
C ILE A 171 -8.70 -3.30 11.03
N PHE A 172 -7.62 -3.46 11.78
CA PHE A 172 -6.28 -3.19 11.29
C PHE A 172 -5.23 -4.05 11.99
N VAL A 173 -4.10 -4.22 11.33
CA VAL A 173 -2.95 -4.91 11.90
C VAL A 173 -1.96 -3.89 12.42
N THR A 174 -1.45 -4.13 13.63
CA THR A 174 -0.34 -3.37 14.21
C THR A 174 0.57 -4.28 15.02
N GLY A 175 1.65 -3.72 15.56
CA GLY A 175 2.56 -4.41 16.45
C GLY A 175 3.25 -3.44 17.39
N CYS A 176 3.73 -3.94 18.53
CA CYS A 176 4.47 -3.13 19.47
C CYS A 176 5.40 -3.99 20.35
N PRO A 177 6.40 -3.37 21.01
CA PRO A 177 7.28 -4.11 21.90
C PRO A 177 6.56 -4.61 23.15
N LEU A 178 6.91 -5.82 23.58
CA LEU A 178 6.51 -6.43 24.83
C LEU A 178 7.31 -5.80 25.98
N GLU A 179 6.64 -5.35 27.03
CA GLU A 179 7.28 -4.79 28.23
C GLU A 179 8.22 -5.79 28.88
N GLY A 180 9.43 -5.35 29.22
CA GLY A 180 10.45 -6.17 29.86
C GLY A 180 11.25 -7.07 28.92
N ASP A 181 10.74 -7.36 27.71
CA ASP A 181 11.38 -8.19 26.69
C ASP A 181 11.92 -7.36 25.51
N GLY A 182 11.14 -6.38 25.06
CA GLY A 182 11.50 -5.53 23.92
C GLY A 182 11.22 -6.17 22.55
N ARG A 183 11.03 -7.49 22.44
CA ARG A 183 10.59 -8.15 21.21
C ARG A 183 9.17 -7.74 20.84
N LEU A 184 8.86 -7.76 19.55
CA LEU A 184 7.58 -7.32 19.04
C LEU A 184 6.49 -8.39 19.25
N VAL A 185 5.26 -7.95 19.37
CA VAL A 185 4.06 -8.77 19.18
C VAL A 185 3.20 -8.14 18.11
N PHE A 186 2.64 -8.95 17.19
CA PHE A 186 1.79 -8.49 16.09
C PHE A 186 0.37 -9.02 16.26
N PHE A 187 -0.62 -8.16 16.06
CA PHE A 187 -2.02 -8.50 16.34
C PHE A 187 -3.01 -7.73 15.49
N VAL A 188 -4.23 -8.25 15.40
CA VAL A 188 -5.40 -7.58 14.80
C VAL A 188 -6.14 -6.79 15.88
N VAL A 189 -6.53 -5.57 15.53
CA VAL A 189 -7.38 -4.69 16.32
C VAL A 189 -8.72 -4.51 15.61
N ASP A 190 -9.80 -4.71 16.34
CA ASP A 190 -11.15 -4.35 15.90
C ASP A 190 -11.44 -2.91 16.32
N CYS A 191 -11.88 -2.07 15.39
CA CYS A 191 -12.12 -0.66 15.66
C CYS A 191 -13.26 -0.40 16.65
N ASP A 192 -14.11 -1.38 16.88
CA ASP A 192 -15.26 -1.27 17.82
C ASP A 192 -15.01 -1.99 19.16
N GLN A 193 -13.80 -2.56 19.39
CA GLN A 193 -13.53 -3.30 20.62
C GLN A 193 -13.34 -2.41 21.86
N ALA A 194 -13.61 -2.96 23.03
CA ALA A 194 -13.43 -2.28 24.31
C ALA A 194 -11.95 -1.90 24.55
N GLY A 195 -11.71 -0.71 25.12
CA GLY A 195 -10.36 -0.21 25.39
C GLY A 195 -9.67 0.41 24.16
N PHE A 196 -10.31 0.43 23.01
CA PHE A 196 -9.86 1.10 21.80
C PHE A 196 -10.79 2.23 21.39
N ARG A 197 -10.24 3.30 20.81
CA ARG A 197 -11.03 4.41 20.29
C ARG A 197 -10.35 5.04 19.09
N LEU A 198 -11.14 5.27 18.02
CA LEU A 198 -10.80 6.16 16.93
C LEU A 198 -10.99 7.62 17.33
N VAL A 199 -10.09 8.48 16.89
CA VAL A 199 -10.12 9.92 17.12
C VAL A 199 -9.84 10.61 15.79
N ASP A 200 -10.56 11.69 15.51
CA ASP A 200 -10.32 12.50 14.32
C ASP A 200 -8.86 12.92 14.26
N GLY A 201 -8.28 12.77 13.08
CA GLY A 201 -6.87 13.02 12.83
C GLY A 201 -6.57 14.48 12.45
N ALA A 202 -5.32 14.71 12.07
CA ALA A 202 -4.89 15.96 11.46
C ALA A 202 -5.40 16.05 10.01
N ARG A 203 -5.52 17.28 9.51
CA ARG A 203 -5.71 17.51 8.07
C ARG A 203 -4.38 17.41 7.34
N PHE A 204 -4.42 16.74 6.20
CA PHE A 204 -3.24 16.50 5.36
C PHE A 204 -3.28 17.35 4.09
N ALA A 205 -2.12 17.54 3.46
CA ALA A 205 -2.03 18.22 2.17
C ALA A 205 -2.64 17.41 1.02
N ALA A 206 -2.76 16.10 1.18
CA ALA A 206 -3.35 15.16 0.23
C ALA A 206 -3.85 13.91 0.97
N LEU A 207 -4.60 13.06 0.28
CA LEU A 207 -5.09 11.78 0.79
C LEU A 207 -6.09 11.90 1.97
N GLU A 208 -6.84 12.97 2.05
CA GLU A 208 -7.89 13.17 3.07
C GLU A 208 -8.96 12.07 3.01
N GLY A 209 -9.33 11.59 1.80
CA GLY A 209 -10.34 10.54 1.60
C GLY A 209 -9.88 9.11 1.93
N THR A 210 -8.83 8.94 2.74
CA THR A 210 -8.26 7.62 3.07
C THR A 210 -8.76 7.02 4.37
N GLY A 211 -9.65 7.70 5.09
CA GLY A 211 -10.07 7.26 6.43
C GLY A 211 -8.88 7.14 7.39
N THR A 212 -7.99 8.14 7.38
CA THR A 212 -6.83 8.18 8.28
C THR A 212 -7.21 8.81 9.61
N LEU A 213 -7.15 8.01 10.68
CA LEU A 213 -7.56 8.39 12.01
C LEU A 213 -6.45 8.15 13.03
N ALA A 214 -6.50 8.86 14.17
CA ALA A 214 -5.69 8.55 15.33
C ALA A 214 -6.33 7.41 16.14
N CYS A 215 -5.49 6.56 16.73
CA CYS A 215 -5.90 5.40 17.49
C CYS A 215 -5.44 5.52 18.94
N GLN A 216 -6.34 5.40 19.90
CA GLN A 216 -6.04 5.40 21.32
C GLN A 216 -6.34 4.05 21.95
N PHE A 217 -5.35 3.50 22.68
CA PHE A 217 -5.43 2.25 23.40
C PHE A 217 -5.33 2.54 24.91
N ARG A 218 -6.33 2.10 25.67
CA ARG A 218 -6.39 2.19 27.13
C ARG A 218 -6.77 0.84 27.73
N ASN A 219 -5.78 0.10 28.21
CA ASN A 219 -5.96 -1.27 28.72
C ASN A 219 -6.72 -2.14 27.70
N CYS A 220 -6.41 -1.93 26.41
CA CYS A 220 -7.06 -2.62 25.32
C CYS A 220 -6.61 -4.09 25.31
N ARG A 221 -7.56 -5.00 25.48
CA ARG A 221 -7.27 -6.43 25.53
C ARG A 221 -7.24 -7.02 24.11
N ILE A 222 -6.15 -7.67 23.77
CA ILE A 222 -5.99 -8.48 22.56
C ILE A 222 -5.87 -9.95 22.99
N GLU A 223 -6.83 -10.76 22.65
CA GLU A 223 -6.84 -12.18 22.96
C GLU A 223 -5.90 -12.96 22.04
N ASP A 224 -5.35 -14.10 22.55
CA ASP A 224 -4.36 -14.90 21.82
C ASP A 224 -4.83 -15.33 20.42
N HIS A 225 -6.12 -15.56 20.21
CA HIS A 225 -6.67 -15.91 18.90
C HIS A 225 -6.61 -14.75 17.86
N ARG A 226 -6.34 -13.51 18.29
CA ARG A 226 -6.13 -12.33 17.43
C ARG A 226 -4.65 -11.98 17.22
N VAL A 227 -3.74 -12.76 17.80
CA VAL A 227 -2.30 -12.55 17.67
C VAL A 227 -1.80 -13.19 16.39
N LEU A 228 -1.08 -12.42 15.58
CA LEU A 228 -0.47 -12.86 14.31
C LEU A 228 0.89 -13.50 14.51
N ALA A 229 1.68 -12.94 15.44
CA ALA A 229 2.96 -13.48 15.90
C ALA A 229 3.21 -13.05 17.33
N HIS A 230 3.50 -14.02 18.20
CA HIS A 230 4.00 -13.78 19.54
C HIS A 230 5.46 -13.31 19.51
N ALA A 231 5.97 -12.86 20.66
CA ALA A 231 7.31 -12.29 20.77
C ALA A 231 8.41 -13.23 20.25
N GLU A 232 8.28 -14.53 20.51
CA GLU A 232 9.21 -15.57 20.06
C GLU A 232 9.30 -15.74 18.55
N ASP A 233 8.19 -15.49 17.83
CA ASP A 233 8.10 -15.67 16.37
C ASP A 233 8.21 -14.36 15.59
N SER A 234 8.27 -13.22 16.31
CA SER A 234 8.07 -11.88 15.73
C SER A 234 9.11 -11.48 14.69
N GLU A 235 10.37 -11.88 14.88
CA GLU A 235 11.46 -11.59 13.95
C GLU A 235 11.26 -12.31 12.60
N ALA A 236 10.97 -13.61 12.67
CA ALA A 236 10.69 -14.42 11.48
C ALA A 236 9.42 -13.96 10.75
N TYR A 237 8.39 -13.56 11.49
CA TYR A 237 7.17 -13.02 10.94
C TYR A 237 7.41 -11.67 10.26
N LEU A 238 8.13 -10.75 10.89
CA LEU A 238 8.49 -9.46 10.32
C LEU A 238 9.32 -9.62 9.03
N ALA A 239 10.28 -10.54 9.01
CA ALA A 239 11.08 -10.84 7.83
C ALA A 239 10.21 -11.28 6.63
N ARG A 240 9.12 -12.02 6.86
CA ARG A 240 8.17 -12.46 5.82
C ARG A 240 7.26 -11.34 5.31
N ILE A 241 6.78 -10.47 6.21
CA ILE A 241 5.80 -9.44 5.81
C ILE A 241 6.44 -8.18 5.24
N LYS A 242 7.63 -7.76 5.73
CA LYS A 242 8.27 -6.48 5.41
C LYS A 242 8.54 -6.28 3.90
N PRO A 243 9.13 -7.23 3.16
CA PRO A 243 9.41 -7.04 1.74
C PRO A 243 8.13 -6.79 0.91
N GLY A 244 7.10 -7.61 1.09
CA GLY A 244 5.84 -7.48 0.36
C GLY A 244 5.03 -6.24 0.74
N MET A 245 5.12 -5.80 2.02
CA MET A 245 4.51 -4.55 2.46
C MET A 245 5.13 -3.35 1.72
N ILE A 246 6.47 -3.30 1.62
CA ILE A 246 7.19 -2.21 0.95
C ILE A 246 6.96 -2.26 -0.56
N LEU A 247 7.08 -3.44 -1.17
CA LEU A 247 6.90 -3.62 -2.61
C LEU A 247 5.46 -3.32 -3.04
N GLY A 248 4.46 -3.68 -2.22
CA GLY A 248 3.05 -3.40 -2.50
C GLY A 248 2.74 -1.90 -2.70
N GLN A 249 3.55 -1.01 -2.14
CA GLN A 249 3.41 0.44 -2.37
C GLN A 249 3.76 0.86 -3.80
N MET A 250 4.43 -0.01 -4.56
CA MET A 250 4.80 0.31 -5.95
C MET A 250 3.60 0.44 -6.87
N GLY A 251 2.50 -0.27 -6.63
CA GLY A 251 1.27 -0.07 -7.41
C GLY A 251 0.78 1.38 -7.38
N MET A 252 0.89 2.04 -6.23
CA MET A 252 0.59 3.48 -6.12
C MET A 252 1.55 4.34 -6.93
N ALA A 253 2.86 4.06 -6.86
CA ALA A 253 3.88 4.84 -7.57
C ALA A 253 3.72 4.70 -9.09
N LEU A 254 3.57 3.47 -9.58
CA LEU A 254 3.42 3.17 -11.01
C LEU A 254 2.18 3.85 -11.61
N GLY A 255 1.01 3.71 -10.96
CA GLY A 255 -0.22 4.33 -11.45
C GLY A 255 -0.20 5.84 -11.36
N LEU A 256 0.41 6.42 -10.33
CA LEU A 256 0.61 7.86 -10.24
C LEU A 256 1.44 8.38 -11.43
N VAL A 257 2.55 7.71 -11.74
CA VAL A 257 3.42 8.08 -12.89
C VAL A 257 2.65 7.96 -14.20
N LYS A 258 1.89 6.88 -14.42
CA LYS A 258 1.02 6.71 -15.60
C LYS A 258 0.02 7.86 -15.74
N GLY A 259 -0.63 8.24 -14.62
CA GLY A 259 -1.55 9.38 -14.61
C GLY A 259 -0.87 10.72 -14.89
N CYS A 260 0.40 10.90 -14.49
CA CYS A 260 1.18 12.08 -14.83
C CYS A 260 1.56 12.10 -16.32
N ILE A 261 1.96 10.98 -16.91
CA ILE A 261 2.25 10.81 -18.33
C ILE A 261 1.01 11.18 -19.16
N ASP A 262 -0.18 10.73 -18.78
CA ASP A 262 -1.44 11.09 -19.44
C ASP A 262 -1.69 12.61 -19.44
N LEU A 263 -1.30 13.31 -18.38
CA LEU A 263 -1.42 14.77 -18.30
C LEU A 263 -0.40 15.47 -19.20
N VAL A 264 0.82 14.94 -19.32
CA VAL A 264 1.83 15.44 -20.26
C VAL A 264 1.37 15.27 -21.69
N ASP A 265 0.88 14.09 -22.09
CA ASP A 265 0.37 13.80 -23.44
C ASP A 265 -0.80 14.71 -23.86
N ARG A 266 -1.70 15.00 -22.92
CA ARG A 266 -2.86 15.88 -23.17
C ARG A 266 -2.49 17.36 -23.23
N SER A 267 -1.25 17.72 -22.91
CA SER A 267 -0.79 19.10 -22.84
C SER A 267 -0.32 19.58 -24.20
N GLN A 268 -1.17 20.30 -24.91
CA GLN A 268 -0.91 20.79 -26.27
C GLN A 268 -0.36 22.23 -26.24
N SER A 269 0.94 22.37 -26.03
CA SER A 269 1.64 23.66 -26.20
C SER A 269 2.93 23.45 -26.95
N SER A 270 3.18 24.28 -27.99
CA SER A 270 4.44 24.24 -28.72
C SER A 270 5.65 24.59 -27.84
N LEU A 271 5.43 25.25 -26.69
CA LEU A 271 6.48 25.57 -25.74
C LEU A 271 6.90 24.37 -24.89
N ASN A 272 6.08 23.35 -24.79
CA ASN A 272 6.39 22.16 -23.98
C ASN A 272 7.60 21.38 -24.52
N GLN A 273 7.95 21.54 -25.82
CA GLN A 273 9.16 20.93 -26.38
C GLN A 273 10.47 21.42 -25.74
N TYR A 274 10.45 22.52 -24.98
CA TYR A 274 11.61 23.07 -24.27
C TYR A 274 11.71 22.61 -22.83
N LEU A 275 10.80 21.75 -22.37
CA LEU A 275 10.86 21.12 -21.04
C LEU A 275 11.75 19.87 -21.09
N ASP A 276 12.48 19.61 -20.01
CA ASP A 276 13.46 18.52 -19.92
C ASP A 276 12.79 17.14 -19.98
N ASP A 277 11.65 16.97 -19.29
CA ASP A 277 10.93 15.70 -19.20
C ASP A 277 9.76 15.66 -20.18
N GLN A 278 9.88 14.83 -21.20
CA GLN A 278 8.81 14.50 -22.14
C GLN A 278 8.08 13.20 -21.74
N ALA A 279 6.92 12.93 -22.35
CA ALA A 279 6.16 11.73 -22.04
C ALA A 279 6.94 10.43 -22.32
N ASP A 280 7.73 10.40 -23.38
CA ASP A 280 8.51 9.22 -23.77
C ASP A 280 9.68 8.96 -22.80
N ASP A 281 10.35 10.00 -22.30
CA ASP A 281 11.40 9.88 -21.27
C ASP A 281 10.83 9.29 -19.97
N LEU A 282 9.62 9.73 -19.61
CA LEU A 282 8.94 9.20 -18.43
C LEU A 282 8.45 7.76 -18.63
N ARG A 283 8.02 7.38 -19.85
CA ARG A 283 7.63 6.00 -20.18
C ARG A 283 8.82 5.04 -20.11
N GLU A 284 9.96 5.43 -20.68
CA GLU A 284 11.18 4.63 -20.62
C GLU A 284 11.63 4.40 -19.17
N ALA A 285 11.66 5.46 -18.35
CA ALA A 285 12.00 5.35 -16.94
C ALA A 285 10.97 4.49 -16.16
N LEU A 286 9.68 4.60 -16.49
CA LEU A 286 8.62 3.82 -15.88
C LEU A 286 8.77 2.33 -16.19
N GLN A 287 9.07 1.97 -17.45
CA GLN A 287 9.18 0.57 -17.87
C GLN A 287 10.21 -0.20 -17.04
N ALA A 288 11.39 0.37 -16.81
CA ALA A 288 12.44 -0.26 -16.03
C ALA A 288 12.00 -0.51 -14.56
N VAL A 289 11.26 0.43 -13.96
CA VAL A 289 10.75 0.32 -12.59
C VAL A 289 9.59 -0.66 -12.50
N ASP A 290 8.72 -0.68 -13.51
CA ASP A 290 7.57 -1.59 -13.62
C ASP A 290 8.02 -3.04 -13.74
N ASP A 291 8.94 -3.33 -14.68
CA ASP A 291 9.48 -4.67 -14.91
C ASP A 291 10.14 -5.24 -13.65
N GLU A 292 10.98 -4.44 -12.98
CA GLU A 292 11.64 -4.87 -11.75
C GLU A 292 10.65 -5.07 -10.60
N THR A 293 9.62 -4.24 -10.50
CA THR A 293 8.56 -4.38 -9.50
C THR A 293 7.82 -5.71 -9.66
N HIS A 294 7.39 -6.04 -10.88
CA HIS A 294 6.68 -7.28 -11.16
C HIS A 294 7.57 -8.51 -11.02
N ARG A 295 8.82 -8.43 -11.43
CA ARG A 295 9.82 -9.49 -11.21
C ARG A 295 9.97 -9.82 -9.71
N LEU A 296 10.12 -8.80 -8.87
CA LEU A 296 10.26 -8.98 -7.42
C LEU A 296 8.97 -9.48 -6.78
N ALA A 297 7.80 -9.03 -7.24
CA ALA A 297 6.52 -9.52 -6.76
C ALA A 297 6.36 -11.03 -7.03
N GLY A 298 6.68 -11.48 -8.24
CA GLY A 298 6.66 -12.91 -8.58
C GLY A 298 7.63 -13.76 -7.74
N ILE A 299 8.76 -13.20 -7.27
CA ILE A 299 9.66 -13.91 -6.32
C ILE A 299 8.97 -14.04 -4.96
N LEU A 300 8.36 -12.95 -4.42
CA LEU A 300 7.69 -12.95 -3.13
C LEU A 300 6.42 -13.80 -3.11
N ASP A 301 5.75 -13.95 -4.24
CA ASP A 301 4.57 -14.81 -4.36
C ASP A 301 4.94 -16.29 -4.28
N ARG A 302 6.09 -16.67 -4.86
CA ARG A 302 6.63 -18.04 -4.75
C ARG A 302 7.30 -18.31 -3.40
N ASN A 303 7.98 -17.31 -2.83
CA ASN A 303 8.69 -17.43 -1.55
C ASN A 303 8.64 -16.12 -0.76
N PRO A 304 7.67 -15.95 0.16
CA PRO A 304 7.57 -14.76 1.00
C PRO A 304 8.80 -14.48 1.88
N SER A 305 9.64 -15.50 2.12
CA SER A 305 10.87 -15.41 2.91
C SER A 305 12.12 -15.17 2.06
N ALA A 306 11.98 -14.85 0.78
CA ALA A 306 13.12 -14.58 -0.10
C ALA A 306 13.97 -13.41 0.40
N THR A 307 15.30 -13.57 0.36
CA THR A 307 16.26 -12.56 0.83
C THR A 307 16.50 -11.49 -0.26
N ILE A 308 15.46 -10.72 -0.59
CA ILE A 308 15.48 -9.70 -1.64
C ILE A 308 15.21 -8.28 -1.12
N ILE A 309 15.28 -8.07 0.17
CA ILE A 309 14.92 -6.75 0.76
C ILE A 309 15.73 -5.60 0.15
N GLY A 310 17.00 -5.79 -0.15
CA GLY A 310 17.85 -4.76 -0.78
C GLY A 310 17.31 -4.33 -2.15
N ASP A 311 16.87 -5.28 -2.98
CA ASP A 311 16.32 -4.97 -4.31
C ASP A 311 14.93 -4.33 -4.19
N VAL A 312 14.11 -4.77 -3.23
CA VAL A 312 12.83 -4.14 -2.91
C VAL A 312 13.02 -2.67 -2.47
N LEU A 313 14.03 -2.39 -1.64
CA LEU A 313 14.33 -1.01 -1.22
C LEU A 313 14.80 -0.14 -2.39
N LYS A 314 15.60 -0.70 -3.31
CA LYS A 314 16.09 0.02 -4.52
C LYS A 314 14.94 0.38 -5.44
N VAL A 315 14.08 -0.58 -5.80
CA VAL A 315 12.95 -0.31 -6.70
C VAL A 315 11.94 0.63 -6.05
N ARG A 316 11.71 0.52 -4.73
CA ARG A 316 10.85 1.44 -4.00
C ARG A 316 11.40 2.88 -3.98
N LEU A 317 12.72 3.04 -3.85
CA LEU A 317 13.39 4.34 -3.95
C LEU A 317 13.23 4.91 -5.36
N ALA A 318 13.57 4.13 -6.39
CA ALA A 318 13.44 4.55 -7.79
C ALA A 318 12.01 4.98 -8.14
N GLY A 319 10.99 4.21 -7.72
CA GLY A 319 9.59 4.56 -7.94
C GLY A 319 9.16 5.83 -7.22
N SER A 320 9.71 6.10 -6.02
CA SER A 320 9.43 7.34 -5.29
C SER A 320 10.02 8.58 -5.99
N GLU A 321 11.25 8.46 -6.48
CA GLU A 321 11.94 9.53 -7.19
C GLU A 321 11.29 9.80 -8.55
N LEU A 322 10.91 8.74 -9.27
CA LEU A 322 10.18 8.85 -10.53
C LEU A 322 8.79 9.48 -10.35
N ALA A 323 8.08 9.16 -9.26
CA ALA A 323 6.78 9.77 -8.96
C ALA A 323 6.88 11.29 -8.78
N LEU A 324 7.91 11.76 -8.07
CA LEU A 324 8.18 13.20 -7.90
C LEU A 324 8.53 13.86 -9.24
N ARG A 325 9.41 13.25 -10.04
CA ARG A 325 9.83 13.73 -11.35
C ARG A 325 8.63 13.83 -12.31
N ALA A 326 7.81 12.79 -12.42
CA ALA A 326 6.65 12.75 -13.29
C ALA A 326 5.57 13.77 -12.89
N ALA A 327 5.32 13.95 -11.59
CA ALA A 327 4.34 14.92 -11.10
C ALA A 327 4.81 16.37 -11.34
N GLN A 328 6.10 16.64 -11.22
CA GLN A 328 6.69 17.93 -11.58
C GLN A 328 6.56 18.18 -13.08
N ALA A 329 6.89 17.20 -13.92
CA ALA A 329 6.74 17.30 -15.37
C ALA A 329 5.27 17.61 -15.74
N ALA A 330 4.32 16.86 -15.22
CA ALA A 330 2.89 17.08 -15.47
C ALA A 330 2.45 18.50 -15.09
N MET A 331 2.93 19.04 -13.97
CA MET A 331 2.64 20.41 -13.54
C MET A 331 3.21 21.44 -14.51
N LEU A 332 4.47 21.29 -14.95
CA LEU A 332 5.13 22.23 -15.88
C LEU A 332 4.47 22.20 -17.24
N HIS A 333 4.13 21.02 -17.78
CA HIS A 333 3.43 20.87 -19.04
C HIS A 333 2.02 21.48 -19.04
N GLN A 334 1.29 21.38 -17.91
CA GLN A 334 -0.04 21.99 -17.76
C GLN A 334 0.04 23.51 -17.51
N GLY A 335 1.16 24.02 -17.01
CA GLY A 335 1.39 25.45 -16.74
C GLY A 335 0.35 26.01 -15.76
N ALA A 336 -0.11 27.25 -16.02
CA ALA A 336 -1.04 27.96 -15.14
C ALA A 336 -2.36 27.17 -14.90
N ARG A 337 -2.83 26.38 -15.86
CA ARG A 337 -4.03 25.55 -15.68
C ARG A 337 -3.78 24.44 -14.66
N GLY A 338 -2.57 23.88 -14.63
CA GLY A 338 -2.16 22.87 -13.64
C GLY A 338 -2.07 23.42 -12.22
N TYR A 339 -1.87 24.72 -12.05
CA TYR A 339 -1.72 25.36 -10.74
C TYR A 339 -3.06 25.63 -10.03
N MET A 340 -4.18 25.43 -10.69
CA MET A 340 -5.51 25.60 -10.08
C MET A 340 -5.78 24.49 -9.06
N ALA A 341 -6.35 24.83 -7.90
CA ALA A 341 -6.55 23.91 -6.76
C ALA A 341 -7.28 22.60 -7.12
N HIS A 342 -8.20 22.65 -8.09
CA HIS A 342 -8.99 21.48 -8.52
C HIS A 342 -8.38 20.76 -9.73
N SER A 343 -7.18 21.16 -10.20
CA SER A 343 -6.57 20.51 -11.36
C SER A 343 -5.99 19.13 -11.00
N ALA A 344 -6.00 18.22 -11.97
CA ALA A 344 -5.42 16.91 -11.81
C ALA A 344 -3.90 17.00 -11.58
N ALA A 345 -3.19 17.91 -12.25
CA ALA A 345 -1.74 18.08 -12.08
C ALA A 345 -1.39 18.53 -10.65
N GLN A 346 -2.16 19.49 -10.11
CA GLN A 346 -1.98 19.96 -8.74
C GLN A 346 -2.23 18.83 -7.72
N ARG A 347 -3.26 18.01 -7.94
CA ARG A 347 -3.51 16.82 -7.11
C ARG A 347 -2.35 15.82 -7.19
N LYS A 348 -1.92 15.45 -8.42
CA LYS A 348 -0.80 14.52 -8.64
C LYS A 348 0.50 15.00 -7.99
N LEU A 349 0.77 16.30 -7.99
CA LEU A 349 1.94 16.87 -7.30
C LEU A 349 1.89 16.60 -5.79
N ARG A 350 0.74 16.82 -5.14
CA ARG A 350 0.56 16.55 -3.70
C ARG A 350 0.61 15.05 -3.40
N GLU A 351 -0.02 14.24 -4.24
CA GLU A 351 -0.02 12.78 -4.15
C GLU A 351 1.41 12.20 -4.27
N ALA A 352 2.27 12.76 -5.15
CA ALA A 352 3.66 12.32 -5.33
C ALA A 352 4.50 12.52 -4.06
N TYR A 353 4.30 13.61 -3.34
CA TYR A 353 4.97 13.79 -2.04
C TYR A 353 4.54 12.74 -1.01
N PHE A 354 3.29 12.30 -1.03
CA PHE A 354 2.87 11.19 -0.18
C PHE A 354 3.61 9.90 -0.53
N VAL A 355 3.73 9.56 -1.82
CA VAL A 355 4.53 8.39 -2.26
C VAL A 355 5.97 8.47 -1.77
N ALA A 356 6.56 9.67 -1.75
CA ALA A 356 7.93 9.90 -1.32
C ALA A 356 8.14 9.81 0.21
N ILE A 357 7.08 10.06 1.01
CA ILE A 357 7.19 10.15 2.48
C ILE A 357 6.47 9.04 3.24
N VAL A 358 5.56 8.26 2.61
CA VAL A 358 4.94 7.11 3.26
C VAL A 358 5.99 6.09 3.69
N THR A 359 5.81 5.49 4.85
CA THR A 359 6.81 4.61 5.48
C THR A 359 7.03 3.32 4.68
N PRO A 360 8.30 3.02 4.27
CA PRO A 360 9.53 3.79 4.48
C PRO A 360 9.66 4.98 3.52
N ALA A 361 9.91 6.18 4.06
CA ALA A 361 10.16 7.39 3.27
C ALA A 361 11.53 7.32 2.54
N ILE A 362 11.75 8.15 1.51
CA ILE A 362 13.02 8.21 0.76
C ILE A 362 14.24 8.26 1.68
N LYS A 363 14.23 9.09 2.73
CA LYS A 363 15.33 9.17 3.70
C LYS A 363 15.56 7.87 4.47
N HIS A 364 14.49 7.10 4.75
CA HIS A 364 14.61 5.80 5.42
C HIS A 364 15.14 4.73 4.45
N LEU A 365 14.64 4.73 3.20
CA LEU A 365 15.11 3.84 2.14
C LEU A 365 16.60 4.01 1.90
N ARG A 366 17.07 5.26 1.74
CA ARG A 366 18.51 5.57 1.57
C ARG A 366 19.35 5.14 2.76
N ARG A 367 18.86 5.38 4.01
CA ARG A 367 19.54 4.92 5.22
C ARG A 367 19.64 3.40 5.28
N GLU A 368 18.55 2.67 5.03
CA GLU A 368 18.54 1.20 5.07
C GLU A 368 19.49 0.62 4.00
N LEU A 369 19.51 1.18 2.79
CA LEU A 369 20.42 0.76 1.72
C LEU A 369 21.89 0.97 2.12
N ALA A 370 22.24 2.13 2.67
CA ALA A 370 23.59 2.40 3.15
C ALA A 370 24.01 1.44 4.29
N CYS A 371 23.08 1.08 5.19
CA CYS A 371 23.37 0.08 6.23
C CYS A 371 23.63 -1.32 5.64
N LEU A 372 22.90 -1.73 4.60
CA LEU A 372 23.10 -3.02 3.92
C LEU A 372 24.44 -3.07 3.16
N GLU A 373 24.88 -1.96 2.59
CA GLU A 373 26.19 -1.86 1.93
C GLU A 373 27.33 -2.01 2.93
N ASN A 374 27.24 -1.31 4.06
CA ASN A 374 28.27 -1.37 5.12
C ASN A 374 28.38 -2.75 5.81
N GLN A 375 27.33 -3.58 5.77
CA GLN A 375 27.37 -4.96 6.30
C GLN A 375 28.03 -5.97 5.35
N ARG A 376 28.25 -5.59 4.08
CA ARG A 376 28.90 -6.43 3.06
C ARG A 376 30.42 -6.21 2.98
N HIS A 377 30.90 -5.16 3.61
CA HIS A 377 32.32 -4.83 3.78
C HIS A 377 32.80 -5.13 5.20
#